data_191134f4f8ae12d55a502f57bb871abf
#
_entry.id   191134f4f8ae12d55a502f57bb871abf
#
_cell.length_a   1.000
_cell.length_b   1.000
_cell.length_c   1.000
_cell.angle_alpha   90.00
_cell.angle_beta   90.00
_cell.angle_gamma   90.00
#
_symmetry.space_group_name_H-M   'P 1'
#
loop_
_entity.id
_entity.type
_entity.pdbx_description
1 polymer ?
#
loop_
_entity_poly.entity_id
_entity_poly.type
_entity_poly.pdbx_seq_one_letter_code
_entity_poly.pdbx_strand_id
1 'polypeptide(L)'
;DCDKDTLLIQVHPVGPVCHTGTDTCWGEKNEQPVMFLKLLQDFIDKRHAEMPEGSYTTSLFQSGVNKMAQKVGEEAVETVIEACNGTDERLIYEGADLLYHLIVLLTSKGYRIEDLARELEERHSATWKKH
;
A
#
# COMPACT_ATOMS: atom_id res chain seq x y z
N ASP A 1 -5.07 16.42 24.03
CA ASP A 1 -4.00 17.39 24.26
C ASP A 1 -3.42 17.29 25.67
N CYS A 2 -2.49 18.18 26.06
CA CYS A 2 -1.75 18.08 27.34
C CYS A 2 -2.60 18.42 28.57
N ASP A 3 -3.66 19.19 28.42
CA ASP A 3 -4.61 19.59 29.48
C ASP A 3 -5.83 18.66 29.60
N LYS A 4 -5.97 17.69 28.67
CA LYS A 4 -6.99 16.64 28.68
C LYS A 4 -8.43 17.17 28.54
N ASP A 5 -8.62 18.28 27.86
CA ASP A 5 -9.91 18.90 27.59
C ASP A 5 -10.34 18.78 26.11
N THR A 6 -9.52 18.14 25.27
CA THR A 6 -9.77 17.91 23.85
C THR A 6 -9.99 16.43 23.56
N LEU A 7 -11.01 16.11 22.77
CA LEU A 7 -11.29 14.76 22.28
C LEU A 7 -10.86 14.64 20.80
N LEU A 8 -9.92 13.76 20.49
CA LEU A 8 -9.57 13.39 19.13
C LEU A 8 -10.37 12.16 18.71
N ILE A 9 -11.18 12.31 17.67
CA ILE A 9 -11.95 11.20 17.08
C ILE A 9 -11.43 10.97 15.67
N GLN A 10 -10.93 9.76 15.41
CA GLN A 10 -10.56 9.33 14.07
C GLN A 10 -11.74 8.58 13.44
N VAL A 11 -12.15 9.00 12.25
CA VAL A 11 -13.29 8.44 11.53
C VAL A 11 -12.95 8.19 10.06
N HIS A 12 -13.64 7.24 9.44
CA HIS A 12 -13.72 7.14 7.99
C HIS A 12 -14.95 7.93 7.51
N PRO A 13 -14.76 9.10 6.88
CA PRO A 13 -15.89 9.89 6.40
C PRO A 13 -16.57 9.19 5.23
N VAL A 14 -17.90 9.19 5.19
CA VAL A 14 -18.70 8.63 4.08
C VAL A 14 -18.99 9.69 3.01
N GLY A 15 -18.48 10.92 3.19
CA GLY A 15 -18.66 12.05 2.27
C GLY A 15 -18.12 13.34 2.89
N PRO A 16 -18.37 14.49 2.26
CA PRO A 16 -17.98 15.78 2.77
C PRO A 16 -18.54 16.03 4.18
N VAL A 17 -17.68 16.46 5.10
CA VAL A 17 -18.08 16.73 6.49
C VAL A 17 -18.28 18.22 6.78
N CYS A 18 -17.83 19.10 5.90
CA CYS A 18 -18.06 20.54 6.00
C CYS A 18 -19.47 20.93 5.51
N HIS A 19 -20.13 21.85 6.20
CA HIS A 19 -21.45 22.35 5.82
C HIS A 19 -21.49 23.08 4.46
N THR A 20 -20.33 23.46 3.90
CA THR A 20 -20.19 24.04 2.56
C THR A 20 -20.08 22.99 1.44
N GLY A 21 -20.10 21.68 1.79
CA GLY A 21 -19.95 20.58 0.82
C GLY A 21 -18.50 20.24 0.50
N THR A 22 -17.51 20.81 1.18
CA THR A 22 -16.10 20.42 1.10
C THR A 22 -15.78 19.30 2.08
N ASP A 23 -14.73 18.52 1.83
CA ASP A 23 -14.35 17.39 2.67
C ASP A 23 -14.01 17.82 4.10
N THR A 24 -13.31 18.95 4.25
CA THR A 24 -12.95 19.55 5.54
C THR A 24 -13.18 21.06 5.52
N CYS A 25 -13.28 21.69 6.71
CA CYS A 25 -13.46 23.15 6.84
C CYS A 25 -12.21 23.95 6.46
N TRP A 26 -11.06 23.32 6.31
CA TRP A 26 -9.76 23.95 5.99
C TRP A 26 -9.21 23.55 4.62
N GLY A 27 -10.04 22.93 3.76
CA GLY A 27 -9.72 22.67 2.35
C GLY A 27 -8.91 21.39 2.08
N GLU A 28 -8.65 20.58 3.11
CA GLU A 28 -8.05 19.26 2.92
C GLU A 28 -9.07 18.29 2.28
N LYS A 29 -8.58 17.38 1.46
CA LYS A 29 -9.38 16.30 0.90
C LYS A 29 -9.33 15.07 1.81
N ASN A 30 -10.47 14.36 1.93
CA ASN A 30 -10.54 13.07 2.63
C ASN A 30 -9.80 11.95 1.90
N GLU A 31 -9.54 12.11 0.61
CA GLU A 31 -8.76 11.17 -0.19
C GLU A 31 -7.27 11.28 0.15
N GLN A 32 -6.74 10.22 0.72
CA GLN A 32 -5.30 10.04 0.91
C GLN A 32 -4.89 8.76 0.15
N PRO A 33 -4.50 8.86 -1.11
CA PRO A 33 -4.22 7.69 -1.95
C PRO A 33 -3.22 6.71 -1.33
N VAL A 34 -2.24 7.22 -0.56
CA VAL A 34 -1.26 6.36 0.13
C VAL A 34 -1.92 5.49 1.21
N MET A 35 -3.00 5.93 1.84
CA MET A 35 -3.76 5.13 2.80
C MET A 35 -4.44 3.92 2.15
N PHE A 36 -4.67 3.96 0.84
CA PHE A 36 -5.18 2.81 0.10
C PHE A 36 -4.24 1.60 0.19
N LEU A 37 -2.93 1.80 0.29
CA LEU A 37 -1.98 0.68 0.44
C LEU A 37 -2.25 -0.12 1.72
N LYS A 38 -2.67 0.54 2.80
CA LYS A 38 -3.08 -0.15 4.03
C LYS A 38 -4.37 -0.95 3.82
N LEU A 39 -5.36 -0.37 3.15
CA LEU A 39 -6.62 -1.07 2.84
C LEU A 39 -6.37 -2.26 1.90
N LEU A 40 -5.48 -2.12 0.93
CA LEU A 40 -5.05 -3.20 0.04
C LEU A 40 -4.36 -4.31 0.83
N GLN A 41 -3.48 -3.98 1.78
CA GLN A 41 -2.86 -4.96 2.67
C GLN A 41 -3.92 -5.74 3.46
N ASP A 42 -4.87 -5.05 4.10
CA ASP A 42 -5.94 -5.68 4.88
C ASP A 42 -6.81 -6.60 4.00
N PHE A 43 -7.06 -6.20 2.75
CA PHE A 43 -7.76 -7.02 1.77
C PHE A 43 -6.97 -8.27 1.39
N ILE A 44 -5.67 -8.16 1.14
CA ILE A 44 -4.79 -9.28 0.79
C ILE A 44 -4.65 -10.25 1.97
N ASP A 45 -4.51 -9.75 3.22
CA ASP A 45 -4.50 -10.58 4.42
C ASP A 45 -5.80 -11.41 4.55
N LYS A 46 -6.95 -10.77 4.31
CA LYS A 46 -8.23 -11.46 4.28
C LYS A 46 -8.27 -12.54 3.19
N ARG A 47 -7.78 -12.24 1.97
CA ARG A 47 -7.70 -13.23 0.88
C ARG A 47 -6.79 -14.40 1.22
N HIS A 48 -5.68 -14.15 1.93
CA HIS A 48 -4.77 -15.19 2.40
C HIS A 48 -5.42 -16.10 3.45
N ALA A 49 -6.19 -15.52 4.37
CA ALA A 49 -6.89 -16.28 5.40
C ALA A 49 -8.07 -17.11 4.86
N GLU A 50 -8.86 -16.55 3.95
CA GLU A 50 -10.09 -17.16 3.43
C GLU A 50 -9.87 -18.03 2.19
N MET A 51 -8.83 -17.77 1.40
CA MET A 51 -8.48 -18.49 0.17
C MET A 51 -9.68 -18.71 -0.79
N PRO A 52 -10.48 -17.67 -1.10
CA PRO A 52 -11.69 -17.83 -1.90
C PRO A 52 -11.39 -18.35 -3.30
N GLU A 53 -12.22 -19.27 -3.77
CA GLU A 53 -12.11 -19.86 -5.11
C GLU A 53 -12.25 -18.80 -6.21
N GLY A 54 -11.53 -18.95 -7.31
CA GLY A 54 -11.56 -18.04 -8.45
C GLY A 54 -10.84 -16.69 -8.23
N SER A 55 -10.23 -16.46 -7.07
CA SER A 55 -9.44 -15.26 -6.80
C SER A 55 -8.03 -15.38 -7.35
N TYR A 56 -7.59 -14.37 -8.13
CA TYR A 56 -6.20 -14.27 -8.57
C TYR A 56 -5.21 -14.24 -7.40
N THR A 57 -5.50 -13.47 -6.35
CA THR A 57 -4.66 -13.42 -5.13
C THR A 57 -4.52 -14.81 -4.50
N THR A 58 -5.62 -15.56 -4.42
CA THR A 58 -5.59 -16.95 -3.94
C THR A 58 -4.70 -17.83 -4.80
N SER A 59 -4.76 -17.71 -6.13
CA SER A 59 -3.90 -18.49 -7.03
C SER A 59 -2.42 -18.21 -6.84
N LEU A 60 -2.07 -16.95 -6.52
CA LEU A 60 -0.69 -16.57 -6.18
C LEU A 60 -0.23 -17.27 -4.89
N PHE A 61 -1.01 -17.25 -3.83
CA PHE A 61 -0.67 -17.96 -2.59
C PHE A 61 -0.53 -19.47 -2.81
N GLN A 62 -1.43 -20.08 -3.56
CA GLN A 62 -1.39 -21.50 -3.90
C GLN A 62 -0.15 -21.87 -4.73
N SER A 63 0.35 -20.96 -5.55
CA SER A 63 1.54 -21.19 -6.39
C SER A 63 2.87 -21.21 -5.60
N GLY A 64 2.85 -20.76 -4.35
CA GLY A 64 4.00 -20.77 -3.45
C GLY A 64 4.96 -19.60 -3.60
N VAL A 65 5.86 -19.48 -2.62
CA VAL A 65 6.76 -18.32 -2.45
C VAL A 65 7.63 -18.07 -3.69
N ASN A 66 8.15 -19.12 -4.34
CA ASN A 66 9.03 -18.97 -5.51
C ASN A 66 8.30 -18.27 -6.67
N LYS A 67 7.02 -18.61 -6.90
CA LYS A 67 6.22 -17.97 -7.96
C LYS A 67 5.88 -16.53 -7.61
N MET A 68 5.52 -16.26 -6.35
CA MET A 68 5.27 -14.89 -5.88
C MET A 68 6.53 -14.03 -5.98
N ALA A 69 7.71 -14.54 -5.59
CA ALA A 69 8.98 -13.84 -5.75
C ALA A 69 9.36 -13.61 -7.22
N GLN A 70 9.09 -14.59 -8.08
CA GLN A 70 9.26 -14.44 -9.54
C GLN A 70 8.42 -13.26 -10.06
N LYS A 71 7.15 -13.17 -9.66
CA LYS A 71 6.26 -12.06 -10.06
C LYS A 71 6.80 -10.70 -9.63
N VAL A 72 7.28 -10.56 -8.39
CA VAL A 72 7.94 -9.31 -7.96
C VAL A 72 9.12 -8.94 -8.86
N GLY A 73 9.93 -9.91 -9.26
CA GLY A 73 11.05 -9.69 -10.19
C GLY A 73 10.59 -9.28 -11.59
N GLU A 74 9.55 -9.92 -12.13
CA GLU A 74 8.95 -9.58 -13.43
C GLU A 74 8.47 -8.13 -13.43
N GLU A 75 7.61 -7.74 -12.48
CA GLU A 75 7.04 -6.39 -12.38
C GLU A 75 8.11 -5.32 -12.12
N ALA A 76 9.17 -5.66 -11.36
CA ALA A 76 10.30 -4.75 -11.18
C ALA A 76 11.05 -4.48 -12.48
N VAL A 77 11.27 -5.51 -13.31
CA VAL A 77 11.91 -5.36 -14.63
C VAL A 77 11.01 -4.56 -15.57
N GLU A 78 9.70 -4.83 -15.59
CA GLU A 78 8.73 -4.09 -16.42
C GLU A 78 8.69 -2.61 -16.00
N THR A 79 8.66 -2.31 -14.69
CA THR A 79 8.78 -0.93 -14.17
C THR A 79 10.05 -0.23 -14.69
N VAL A 80 11.21 -0.93 -14.69
CA VAL A 80 12.48 -0.37 -15.18
C VAL A 80 12.42 -0.11 -16.69
N ILE A 81 11.85 -1.02 -17.47
CA ILE A 81 11.69 -0.87 -18.92
C ILE A 81 10.84 0.35 -19.24
N GLU A 82 9.70 0.50 -18.58
CA GLU A 82 8.80 1.63 -18.79
C GLU A 82 9.43 2.96 -18.33
N ALA A 83 10.21 2.95 -17.25
CA ALA A 83 10.96 4.15 -16.83
C ALA A 83 12.02 4.59 -17.84
N CYS A 84 12.63 3.64 -18.57
CA CYS A 84 13.69 3.96 -19.54
C CYS A 84 13.16 4.32 -20.94
N ASN A 85 12.11 3.63 -21.40
CA ASN A 85 11.71 3.67 -22.81
C ASN A 85 10.18 3.70 -23.01
N GLY A 86 9.40 3.71 -21.93
CA GLY A 86 7.94 3.68 -21.97
C GLY A 86 7.25 5.02 -21.84
N THR A 87 6.03 5.02 -21.30
CA THR A 87 5.25 6.22 -21.00
C THR A 87 5.01 6.37 -19.49
N ASP A 88 4.68 7.60 -19.06
CA ASP A 88 4.39 7.87 -17.65
C ASP A 88 3.22 7.00 -17.14
N GLU A 89 2.18 6.79 -17.96
CA GLU A 89 1.03 5.97 -17.61
C GLU A 89 1.43 4.51 -17.39
N ARG A 90 2.28 3.96 -18.28
CA ARG A 90 2.77 2.59 -18.17
C ARG A 90 3.71 2.43 -16.97
N LEU A 91 4.58 3.40 -16.73
CA LEU A 91 5.45 3.39 -15.54
C LEU A 91 4.63 3.29 -14.23
N ILE A 92 3.56 4.10 -14.11
CA ILE A 92 2.68 4.05 -12.93
C ILE A 92 1.93 2.73 -12.84
N TYR A 93 1.48 2.19 -13.97
CA TYR A 93 0.80 0.89 -14.04
C TYR A 93 1.69 -0.25 -13.53
N GLU A 94 2.88 -0.42 -14.09
CA GLU A 94 3.82 -1.48 -13.70
C GLU A 94 4.35 -1.27 -12.26
N GLY A 95 4.56 -0.01 -11.85
CA GLY A 95 4.89 0.31 -10.46
C GLY A 95 3.79 -0.09 -9.46
N ALA A 96 2.52 0.04 -9.84
CA ALA A 96 1.41 -0.42 -9.02
C ALA A 96 1.34 -1.96 -8.95
N ASP A 97 1.59 -2.66 -10.06
CA ASP A 97 1.65 -4.13 -10.08
C ASP A 97 2.82 -4.65 -9.25
N LEU A 98 3.98 -3.98 -9.31
CA LEU A 98 5.11 -4.28 -8.43
C LEU A 98 4.74 -4.18 -6.95
N LEU A 99 4.08 -3.09 -6.54
CA LEU A 99 3.63 -2.92 -5.15
C LEU A 99 2.61 -3.99 -4.74
N TYR A 100 1.66 -4.31 -5.60
CA TYR A 100 0.68 -5.36 -5.36
C TYR A 100 1.35 -6.71 -5.11
N HIS A 101 2.23 -7.15 -6.00
CA HIS A 101 2.93 -8.43 -5.88
C HIS A 101 3.89 -8.47 -4.69
N LEU A 102 4.50 -7.33 -4.35
CA LEU A 102 5.33 -7.21 -3.15
C LEU A 102 4.49 -7.39 -1.87
N ILE A 103 3.30 -6.79 -1.78
CA ILE A 103 2.40 -6.97 -0.64
C ILE A 103 1.96 -8.45 -0.52
N VAL A 104 1.62 -9.11 -1.63
CA VAL A 104 1.27 -10.54 -1.64
C VAL A 104 2.44 -11.40 -1.11
N LEU A 105 3.66 -11.13 -1.56
CA LEU A 105 4.86 -11.85 -1.10
C LEU A 105 5.12 -11.61 0.40
N LEU A 106 5.02 -10.35 0.87
CA LEU A 106 5.17 -10.01 2.28
C LEU A 106 4.15 -10.76 3.13
N THR A 107 2.87 -10.71 2.76
CA THR A 107 1.78 -11.41 3.45
C THR A 107 2.06 -12.91 3.57
N SER A 108 2.55 -13.55 2.50
CA SER A 108 2.91 -14.98 2.51
C SER A 108 4.02 -15.33 3.51
N LYS A 109 4.82 -14.33 3.90
CA LYS A 109 5.91 -14.44 4.88
C LYS A 109 5.53 -13.94 6.27
N GLY A 110 4.27 -13.52 6.46
CA GLY A 110 3.77 -12.98 7.73
C GLY A 110 4.14 -11.52 8.00
N TYR A 111 4.55 -10.79 6.96
CA TYR A 111 4.86 -9.36 7.03
C TYR A 111 3.80 -8.53 6.33
N ARG A 112 3.80 -7.23 6.63
CA ARG A 112 2.88 -6.24 6.08
C ARG A 112 3.64 -5.07 5.44
N ILE A 113 2.94 -4.29 4.62
CA ILE A 113 3.54 -3.08 4.03
C ILE A 113 3.99 -2.07 5.09
N GLU A 114 3.32 -2.03 6.24
CA GLU A 114 3.69 -1.19 7.37
C GLU A 114 5.05 -1.59 7.98
N ASP A 115 5.50 -2.83 7.84
CA ASP A 115 6.84 -3.25 8.30
C ASP A 115 7.92 -2.58 7.45
N LEU A 116 7.72 -2.47 6.14
CA LEU A 116 8.63 -1.73 5.26
C LEU A 116 8.62 -0.22 5.57
N ALA A 117 7.45 0.34 5.86
CA ALA A 117 7.34 1.75 6.23
C ALA A 117 8.13 2.04 7.51
N ARG A 118 8.02 1.19 8.54
CA ARG A 118 8.81 1.31 9.78
C ARG A 118 10.31 1.21 9.53
N GLU A 119 10.75 0.24 8.75
CA GLU A 119 12.16 0.08 8.39
C GLU A 119 12.71 1.33 7.67
N LEU A 120 11.92 1.90 6.76
CA LEU A 120 12.29 3.14 6.07
C LEU A 120 12.34 4.33 7.03
N GLU A 121 11.39 4.43 7.96
CA GLU A 121 11.33 5.48 8.99
C GLU A 121 12.57 5.41 9.90
N GLU A 122 12.93 4.21 10.39
CA GLU A 122 14.13 4.00 11.21
C GLU A 122 15.41 4.42 10.48
N ARG A 123 15.51 4.12 9.18
CA ARG A 123 16.64 4.54 8.34
C ARG A 123 16.66 6.05 8.08
N HIS A 124 15.52 6.74 8.16
CA HIS A 124 15.39 8.20 7.98
C HIS A 124 15.45 9.00 9.29
N SER A 125 15.96 8.41 10.38
CA SER A 125 16.25 9.16 11.59
C SER A 125 17.25 10.29 11.32
N ALA A 126 17.37 11.29 12.22
CA ALA A 126 18.24 12.46 12.09
C ALA A 126 19.74 12.11 11.86
N THR A 127 20.11 10.85 12.01
CA THR A 127 21.47 10.31 11.80
C THR A 127 21.60 9.53 10.48
N TRP A 128 20.57 9.54 9.62
CA TRP A 128 20.57 8.75 8.39
C TRP A 128 21.76 9.11 7.49
N LYS A 129 22.66 8.14 7.30
CA LYS A 129 23.74 8.22 6.32
C LYS A 129 23.33 7.35 5.12
N LYS A 130 23.28 7.97 3.94
CA LYS A 130 23.08 7.26 2.69
C LYS A 130 24.21 6.25 2.51
N HIS A 131 23.87 4.98 2.41
CA HIS A 131 24.81 3.92 2.05
C HIS A 131 25.07 3.92 0.56
#